data_89f83f40ea062d68d0f182339550aa73
#
_entry.id   89f83f40ea062d68d0f182339550aa73
#
_cell.length_a   1.000
_cell.length_b   1.000
_cell.length_c   1.000
_cell.angle_alpha   90.00
_cell.angle_beta   90.00
_cell.angle_gamma   90.00
#
_symmetry.space_group_name_H-M   'P 1'
#
loop_
_entity.id
_entity.type
_entity.pdbx_description
1 polymer ?
#
loop_
_entity_poly.entity_id
_entity_poly.type
_entity_poly.pdbx_seq_one_letter_code
_entity_poly.pdbx_strand_id
1 'polypeptide(L)'
;MTDFDIAKVQELEHRTDDASAPEVFFTPVITPESLVAAYHALGARPEGKVAIKIHSGESEKSNNLNPALVRDLVQEIGGTLVECATAYDGNRETPEKSLAVFKERGYGDIAPIQIMDMGGEIEIPVAKHRHIAYDIVGRHIDDYDSIFVLSHFKGHPMGGFGGALKNVSIGIASSNGKRWIHSAGVAKDKWVEAEQDDFLESMAEADEAVISHMNGKMMYLNVISHGSGKAM
;
A
#
# COMPACT_ATOMS: atom_id res chain seq x y z
N MET A 1 4.71 -5.10 -27.90
CA MET A 1 3.74 -4.11 -27.42
C MET A 1 2.40 -4.55 -27.97
N THR A 2 1.53 -5.09 -27.15
CA THR A 2 0.15 -5.39 -27.51
C THR A 2 -0.56 -4.06 -27.69
N ASP A 3 -1.18 -3.84 -28.86
CA ASP A 3 -1.97 -2.66 -29.13
C ASP A 3 -3.05 -2.53 -28.05
N PHE A 4 -3.02 -1.39 -27.35
CA PHE A 4 -4.00 -1.06 -26.33
C PHE A 4 -5.34 -0.80 -27.04
N ASP A 5 -6.29 -1.72 -26.86
CA ASP A 5 -7.60 -1.65 -27.52
C ASP A 5 -8.51 -0.65 -26.79
N ILE A 6 -8.46 0.61 -27.26
CA ILE A 6 -9.28 1.71 -26.74
C ILE A 6 -10.78 1.40 -26.82
N ALA A 7 -11.23 0.66 -27.84
CA ALA A 7 -12.64 0.29 -27.98
C ALA A 7 -13.09 -0.64 -26.84
N LYS A 8 -12.21 -1.51 -26.38
CA LYS A 8 -12.48 -2.42 -25.25
C LYS A 8 -12.57 -1.68 -23.92
N VAL A 9 -11.80 -0.59 -23.74
CA VAL A 9 -11.89 0.28 -22.56
C VAL A 9 -13.20 1.07 -22.58
N GLN A 10 -13.58 1.61 -23.73
CA GLN A 10 -14.86 2.32 -23.89
C GLN A 10 -16.07 1.39 -23.67
N GLU A 11 -15.98 0.12 -24.06
CA GLU A 11 -17.02 -0.88 -23.78
C GLU A 11 -17.13 -1.17 -22.28
N LEU A 12 -16.03 -1.11 -21.54
CA LEU A 12 -16.00 -1.24 -20.06
C LEU A 12 -16.59 -0.01 -19.36
N GLU A 13 -16.38 1.18 -19.90
CA GLU A 13 -16.95 2.43 -19.35
C GLU A 13 -18.48 2.46 -19.40
N HIS A 14 -19.10 1.76 -20.35
CA HIS A 14 -20.57 1.66 -20.49
C HIS A 14 -21.23 0.61 -19.58
N ARG A 15 -20.47 -0.11 -18.75
CA ARG A 15 -20.98 -1.15 -17.82
C ARG A 15 -21.36 -0.60 -16.43
N THR A 16 -21.47 0.70 -16.27
CA THR A 16 -21.52 1.40 -14.97
C THR A 16 -22.89 1.65 -14.38
N ASP A 17 -23.97 1.11 -14.93
CA ASP A 17 -25.32 1.27 -14.39
C ASP A 17 -25.68 0.19 -13.34
N ASP A 18 -24.69 -0.47 -12.72
CA ASP A 18 -24.92 -1.41 -11.65
C ASP A 18 -25.08 -0.66 -10.31
N ALA A 19 -26.32 -0.54 -9.85
CA ALA A 19 -26.65 0.11 -8.58
C ALA A 19 -26.05 -0.60 -7.35
N SER A 20 -25.47 -1.79 -7.52
CA SER A 20 -24.75 -2.53 -6.48
C SER A 20 -23.24 -2.29 -6.49
N ALA A 21 -22.71 -1.57 -7.49
CA ALA A 21 -21.29 -1.25 -7.55
C ALA A 21 -20.90 -0.32 -6.39
N PRO A 22 -19.71 -0.54 -5.78
CA PRO A 22 -19.22 0.35 -4.74
C PRO A 22 -18.98 1.76 -5.29
N GLU A 23 -19.35 2.77 -4.50
CA GLU A 23 -19.13 4.17 -4.84
C GLU A 23 -17.65 4.53 -4.71
N VAL A 24 -17.10 5.18 -5.75
CA VAL A 24 -15.72 5.68 -5.76
C VAL A 24 -15.72 7.19 -5.99
N PHE A 25 -15.06 7.93 -5.11
CA PHE A 25 -14.92 9.38 -5.23
C PHE A 25 -13.63 9.73 -5.97
N PHE A 26 -13.70 10.64 -6.92
CA PHE A 26 -12.58 11.09 -7.74
C PHE A 26 -12.47 12.62 -7.76
N THR A 27 -11.25 13.13 -7.68
CA THR A 27 -10.93 14.53 -7.93
C THR A 27 -9.73 14.66 -8.87
N PRO A 28 -9.81 15.47 -9.94
CA PRO A 28 -8.68 15.72 -10.84
C PRO A 28 -7.67 16.73 -10.24
N VAL A 29 -7.99 17.35 -9.12
CA VAL A 29 -7.13 18.35 -8.46
C VAL A 29 -6.38 17.68 -7.33
N ILE A 30 -5.04 17.83 -7.29
CA ILE A 30 -4.18 17.25 -6.26
C ILE A 30 -3.59 18.40 -5.43
N THR A 31 -4.26 18.70 -4.31
CA THR A 31 -3.84 19.66 -3.29
C THR A 31 -4.11 19.08 -1.90
N PRO A 32 -3.51 19.60 -0.82
CA PRO A 32 -3.84 19.17 0.53
C PRO A 32 -5.35 19.21 0.82
N GLU A 33 -6.03 20.29 0.40
CA GLU A 33 -7.46 20.50 0.62
C GLU A 33 -8.30 19.45 -0.16
N SER A 34 -7.91 19.12 -1.40
CA SER A 34 -8.65 18.15 -2.20
C SER A 34 -8.50 16.72 -1.68
N LEU A 35 -7.36 16.36 -1.07
CA LEU A 35 -7.20 15.06 -0.41
C LEU A 35 -8.10 14.97 0.82
N VAL A 36 -8.19 16.01 1.64
CA VAL A 36 -9.11 16.09 2.78
C VAL A 36 -10.56 16.03 2.30
N ALA A 37 -10.92 16.76 1.24
CA ALA A 37 -12.26 16.71 0.67
C ALA A 37 -12.64 15.32 0.14
N ALA A 38 -11.71 14.63 -0.54
CA ALA A 38 -11.92 13.25 -1.00
C ALA A 38 -12.10 12.28 0.18
N TYR A 39 -11.36 12.46 1.26
CA TYR A 39 -11.52 11.69 2.49
C TYR A 39 -12.91 11.92 3.12
N HIS A 40 -13.36 13.16 3.21
CA HIS A 40 -14.69 13.48 3.74
C HIS A 40 -15.81 12.91 2.87
N ALA A 41 -15.64 12.87 1.55
CA ALA A 41 -16.61 12.31 0.63
C ALA A 41 -16.89 10.81 0.88
N LEU A 42 -15.95 10.07 1.47
CA LEU A 42 -16.16 8.66 1.86
C LEU A 42 -17.28 8.49 2.91
N GLY A 43 -17.63 9.55 3.65
CA GLY A 43 -18.70 9.53 4.64
C GLY A 43 -18.45 8.60 5.84
N ALA A 44 -17.26 8.02 5.94
CA ALA A 44 -16.82 7.12 7.00
C ALA A 44 -15.45 7.54 7.54
N ARG A 45 -15.09 7.07 8.72
CA ARG A 45 -13.79 7.32 9.34
C ARG A 45 -13.17 6.00 9.83
N PRO A 46 -11.85 5.86 9.79
CA PRO A 46 -11.20 4.71 10.41
C PRO A 46 -11.44 4.72 11.93
N GLU A 47 -11.53 3.53 12.51
CA GLU A 47 -11.89 3.36 13.93
C GLU A 47 -10.66 3.07 14.79
N GLY A 48 -10.71 3.46 16.05
CA GLY A 48 -9.74 3.12 17.07
C GLY A 48 -8.34 3.67 16.82
N LYS A 49 -7.31 2.87 17.08
CA LYS A 49 -5.92 3.19 16.79
C LYS A 49 -5.64 2.94 15.31
N VAL A 50 -5.34 3.98 14.57
CA VAL A 50 -5.24 3.95 13.10
C VAL A 50 -3.80 3.82 12.64
N ALA A 51 -3.51 2.81 11.80
CA ALA A 51 -2.31 2.77 10.97
C ALA A 51 -2.56 3.51 9.66
N ILE A 52 -1.71 4.45 9.29
CA ILE A 52 -1.72 5.08 7.96
C ILE A 52 -0.62 4.44 7.13
N LYS A 53 -0.99 3.50 6.25
CA LYS A 53 -0.03 2.81 5.40
C LYS A 53 0.37 3.67 4.23
N ILE A 54 1.62 4.07 4.21
CA ILE A 54 2.22 4.90 3.17
C ILE A 54 3.54 4.29 2.69
N HIS A 55 4.02 4.72 1.53
CA HIS A 55 5.33 4.34 1.01
C HIS A 55 6.31 5.51 1.13
N SER A 56 7.38 5.33 1.88
CA SER A 56 8.40 6.37 2.12
C SER A 56 9.29 6.67 0.90
N GLY A 57 9.25 5.81 -0.12
CA GLY A 57 10.10 5.90 -1.30
C GLY A 57 11.44 5.15 -1.15
N GLU A 58 12.16 4.92 -2.24
CA GLU A 58 13.33 4.04 -2.28
C GLU A 58 14.68 4.75 -2.41
N SER A 59 14.70 5.95 -2.95
CA SER A 59 15.90 6.76 -3.14
C SER A 59 15.56 8.23 -3.10
N GLU A 60 16.58 9.11 -3.14
CA GLU A 60 16.38 10.57 -3.22
C GLU A 60 15.51 11.01 -4.41
N LYS A 61 15.51 10.23 -5.48
CA LYS A 61 14.70 10.47 -6.69
C LYS A 61 13.39 9.71 -6.71
N SER A 62 13.04 9.02 -5.65
CA SER A 62 11.90 8.13 -5.67
C SER A 62 10.58 8.87 -5.60
N ASN A 63 9.58 8.18 -6.13
CA ASN A 63 8.21 8.62 -6.24
C ASN A 63 7.42 8.34 -4.94
N ASN A 64 7.76 9.03 -3.86
CA ASN A 64 6.92 9.06 -2.65
C ASN A 64 5.98 10.27 -2.70
N LEU A 65 4.87 10.19 -1.97
CA LEU A 65 4.00 11.35 -1.76
C LEU A 65 4.74 12.41 -0.93
N ASN A 66 4.70 13.66 -1.38
CA ASN A 66 5.33 14.75 -0.63
C ASN A 66 4.65 14.89 0.74
N PRO A 67 5.40 14.89 1.88
CA PRO A 67 4.82 15.09 3.20
C PRO A 67 3.95 16.36 3.31
N ALA A 68 4.34 17.45 2.64
CA ALA A 68 3.53 18.66 2.64
C ALA A 68 2.16 18.49 1.96
N LEU A 69 2.06 17.61 0.95
CA LEU A 69 0.79 17.31 0.28
C LEU A 69 -0.18 16.53 1.19
N VAL A 70 0.36 15.61 1.98
CA VAL A 70 -0.47 14.67 2.77
C VAL A 70 -0.64 15.07 4.22
N ARG A 71 0.03 16.13 4.68
CA ARG A 71 0.05 16.57 6.08
C ARG A 71 -1.34 16.74 6.66
N ASP A 72 -2.18 17.55 6.02
CA ASP A 72 -3.49 17.92 6.56
C ASP A 72 -4.40 16.69 6.66
N LEU A 73 -4.39 15.83 5.64
CA LEU A 73 -5.10 14.55 5.65
C LEU A 73 -4.61 13.64 6.78
N VAL A 74 -3.29 13.45 6.90
CA VAL A 74 -2.69 12.58 7.94
C VAL A 74 -3.02 13.08 9.34
N GLN A 75 -2.95 14.40 9.56
CA GLN A 75 -3.29 15.01 10.85
C GLN A 75 -4.79 14.91 11.17
N GLU A 76 -5.67 15.03 10.17
CA GLU A 76 -7.10 14.86 10.36
C GLU A 76 -7.49 13.42 10.70
N ILE A 77 -6.84 12.43 10.06
CA ILE A 77 -7.02 11.01 10.39
C ILE A 77 -6.52 10.73 11.82
N GLY A 78 -5.43 11.38 12.24
CA GLY A 78 -4.87 11.24 13.59
C GLY A 78 -4.20 9.90 13.85
N GLY A 79 -3.65 9.26 12.81
CA GLY A 79 -3.01 7.93 12.87
C GLY A 79 -1.49 7.97 12.97
N THR A 80 -0.90 6.78 12.98
CA THR A 80 0.55 6.54 12.90
C THR A 80 0.94 6.14 11.49
N LEU A 81 1.95 6.76 10.90
CA LEU A 81 2.50 6.37 9.61
C LEU A 81 3.23 5.04 9.73
N VAL A 82 2.89 4.07 8.87
CA VAL A 82 3.45 2.71 8.95
C VAL A 82 3.99 2.22 7.62
N GLU A 83 5.06 1.43 7.70
CA GLU A 83 5.66 0.66 6.60
C GLU A 83 6.47 -0.51 7.18
N CYS A 84 6.95 -1.44 6.32
CA CYS A 84 7.94 -2.46 6.66
C CYS A 84 9.23 -2.27 5.86
N ALA A 85 10.32 -2.84 6.34
CA ALA A 85 11.60 -2.86 5.66
C ALA A 85 11.52 -3.55 4.28
N THR A 86 12.48 -3.28 3.39
CA THR A 86 12.57 -3.95 2.08
C THR A 86 13.21 -5.33 2.19
N ALA A 87 13.03 -6.15 1.14
CA ALA A 87 13.62 -7.48 1.07
C ALA A 87 14.93 -7.53 0.25
N TYR A 88 15.40 -6.38 -0.21
CA TYR A 88 16.63 -6.19 -0.99
C TYR A 88 17.53 -5.16 -0.33
N ASP A 89 18.82 -5.22 -0.66
CA ASP A 89 19.82 -4.31 -0.13
C ASP A 89 19.53 -2.85 -0.48
N GLY A 90 19.79 -1.96 0.46
CA GLY A 90 19.60 -0.54 0.25
C GLY A 90 19.37 0.24 1.54
N ASN A 91 18.87 1.46 1.37
CA ASN A 91 18.64 2.39 2.49
C ASN A 91 17.41 2.08 3.34
N ARG A 92 16.68 1.00 3.03
CA ARG A 92 15.50 0.52 3.78
C ARG A 92 15.52 -0.98 4.04
N GLU A 93 16.69 -1.62 3.93
CA GLU A 93 16.85 -3.08 4.09
C GLU A 93 16.60 -3.57 5.52
N THR A 94 16.70 -2.67 6.51
CA THR A 94 16.36 -2.96 7.91
C THR A 94 15.31 -2.00 8.44
N PRO A 95 14.57 -2.37 9.49
CA PRO A 95 13.60 -1.47 10.11
C PRO A 95 14.19 -0.14 10.57
N GLU A 96 15.42 -0.14 11.12
CA GLU A 96 16.10 1.08 11.57
C GLU A 96 16.45 2.00 10.40
N LYS A 97 16.94 1.44 9.28
CA LYS A 97 17.21 2.19 8.05
C LYS A 97 15.91 2.74 7.45
N SER A 98 14.84 1.95 7.42
CA SER A 98 13.52 2.41 6.97
C SER A 98 13.00 3.57 7.81
N LEU A 99 13.13 3.51 9.14
CA LEU A 99 12.77 4.60 10.03
C LEU A 99 13.60 5.86 9.76
N ALA A 100 14.89 5.71 9.50
CA ALA A 100 15.76 6.83 9.16
C ALA A 100 15.32 7.53 7.87
N VAL A 101 14.98 6.78 6.82
CA VAL A 101 14.46 7.33 5.55
C VAL A 101 13.14 8.08 5.76
N PHE A 102 12.22 7.55 6.56
CA PHE A 102 10.98 8.25 6.89
C PHE A 102 11.24 9.62 7.51
N LYS A 103 12.15 9.67 8.50
CA LYS A 103 12.51 10.91 9.21
C LYS A 103 13.23 11.90 8.28
N GLU A 104 14.21 11.43 7.51
CA GLU A 104 14.96 12.25 6.54
C GLU A 104 14.03 12.93 5.54
N ARG A 105 12.95 12.27 5.14
CA ARG A 105 11.97 12.80 4.20
C ARG A 105 10.91 13.72 4.81
N GLY A 106 10.99 13.98 6.12
CA GLY A 106 10.10 14.91 6.82
C GLY A 106 8.75 14.33 7.22
N TYR A 107 8.56 13.01 7.10
CA TYR A 107 7.32 12.38 7.56
C TYR A 107 7.15 12.42 9.08
N GLY A 108 8.26 12.44 9.83
CA GLY A 108 8.24 12.57 11.30
C GLY A 108 7.70 13.91 11.80
N ASP A 109 7.64 14.92 10.94
CA ASP A 109 7.11 16.25 11.28
C ASP A 109 5.57 16.32 11.16
N ILE A 110 4.94 15.29 10.60
CA ILE A 110 3.50 15.29 10.35
C ILE A 110 2.73 14.27 11.20
N ALA A 111 3.36 13.14 11.58
CA ALA A 111 2.75 12.14 12.46
C ALA A 111 3.81 11.24 13.10
N PRO A 112 3.47 10.48 14.15
CA PRO A 112 4.29 9.37 14.64
C PRO A 112 4.57 8.35 13.53
N ILE A 113 5.73 7.68 13.59
CA ILE A 113 6.16 6.67 12.62
C ILE A 113 6.40 5.35 13.34
N GLN A 114 5.92 4.25 12.78
CA GLN A 114 6.24 2.90 13.22
C GLN A 114 6.61 2.02 12.03
N ILE A 115 7.76 1.38 12.08
CA ILE A 115 8.12 0.32 11.13
C ILE A 115 7.57 -0.98 11.72
N MET A 116 6.61 -1.60 11.00
CA MET A 116 5.76 -2.65 11.55
C MET A 116 6.51 -3.96 11.81
N ASP A 117 7.59 -4.23 11.10
CA ASP A 117 8.48 -5.38 11.31
C ASP A 117 9.65 -5.09 12.26
N MET A 118 9.70 -3.91 12.88
CA MET A 118 10.64 -3.62 13.97
C MET A 118 10.24 -4.45 15.21
N GLY A 119 11.09 -5.39 15.58
CA GLY A 119 10.82 -6.31 16.69
C GLY A 119 10.17 -7.63 16.28
N GLY A 120 10.04 -7.89 14.97
CA GLY A 120 9.66 -9.19 14.44
C GLY A 120 8.47 -9.20 13.49
N GLU A 121 8.05 -10.40 13.18
CA GLU A 121 7.00 -10.69 12.22
C GLU A 121 6.01 -11.72 12.78
N ILE A 122 4.83 -11.81 12.18
CA ILE A 122 3.81 -12.82 12.47
C ILE A 122 3.30 -13.42 11.15
N GLU A 123 2.80 -14.65 11.22
CA GLU A 123 2.12 -15.30 10.10
C GLU A 123 0.61 -15.09 10.25
N ILE A 124 -0.05 -14.60 9.20
CA ILE A 124 -1.50 -14.44 9.14
C ILE A 124 -2.07 -15.36 8.04
N PRO A 125 -3.19 -16.06 8.29
CA PRO A 125 -3.69 -17.08 7.37
C PRO A 125 -4.32 -16.44 6.12
N VAL A 126 -4.15 -17.09 4.97
CA VAL A 126 -4.91 -16.84 3.74
C VAL A 126 -6.05 -17.85 3.66
N ALA A 127 -7.28 -17.37 3.71
CA ALA A 127 -8.46 -18.24 3.82
C ALA A 127 -8.67 -19.11 2.57
N LYS A 128 -8.44 -18.55 1.38
CA LYS A 128 -8.52 -19.24 0.09
C LYS A 128 -7.24 -18.97 -0.69
N HIS A 129 -6.36 -19.94 -0.70
CA HIS A 129 -5.05 -19.79 -1.33
C HIS A 129 -4.82 -20.82 -2.45
N ARG A 130 -4.01 -20.45 -3.37
CA ARG A 130 -3.46 -21.29 -4.43
C ARG A 130 -1.93 -21.40 -4.29
N HIS A 131 -1.29 -20.33 -3.85
CA HIS A 131 0.17 -20.23 -3.74
C HIS A 131 0.64 -20.10 -2.29
N ILE A 132 0.10 -19.13 -1.52
CA ILE A 132 0.56 -18.86 -0.15
C ILE A 132 -0.54 -19.16 0.88
N ALA A 133 -0.32 -20.15 1.72
CA ALA A 133 -1.29 -20.52 2.78
C ALA A 133 -1.35 -19.50 3.91
N TYR A 134 -0.36 -18.63 4.02
CA TYR A 134 -0.24 -17.54 4.99
C TYR A 134 0.61 -16.42 4.40
N ASP A 135 0.41 -15.19 4.87
CA ASP A 135 1.33 -14.09 4.66
C ASP A 135 2.18 -13.85 5.90
N ILE A 136 3.36 -13.24 5.75
CA ILE A 136 4.29 -12.92 6.83
C ILE A 136 4.39 -11.40 6.93
N VAL A 137 3.75 -10.85 7.93
CA VAL A 137 3.62 -9.40 8.10
C VAL A 137 4.39 -8.88 9.30
N GLY A 138 4.64 -7.58 9.35
CA GLY A 138 5.22 -6.95 10.51
C GLY A 138 4.31 -7.13 11.74
N ARG A 139 4.88 -7.61 12.87
CA ARG A 139 4.11 -7.95 14.07
C ARG A 139 3.27 -6.80 14.63
N HIS A 140 3.68 -5.56 14.37
CA HIS A 140 2.98 -4.38 14.86
C HIS A 140 1.66 -4.10 14.12
N ILE A 141 1.23 -4.95 13.19
CA ILE A 141 -0.12 -4.88 12.62
C ILE A 141 -1.17 -5.03 13.73
N ASP A 142 -0.90 -5.88 14.73
CA ASP A 142 -1.81 -6.15 15.85
C ASP A 142 -1.94 -4.98 16.83
N ASP A 143 -1.10 -3.96 16.71
CA ASP A 143 -1.20 -2.75 17.53
C ASP A 143 -2.32 -1.80 17.06
N TYR A 144 -2.98 -2.07 15.94
CA TYR A 144 -3.94 -1.18 15.28
C TYR A 144 -5.33 -1.80 15.14
N ASP A 145 -6.34 -0.95 15.25
CA ASP A 145 -7.75 -1.35 15.07
C ASP A 145 -8.22 -1.21 13.62
N SER A 146 -7.58 -0.33 12.84
CA SER A 146 -7.92 -0.09 11.43
C SER A 146 -6.71 0.42 10.64
N ILE A 147 -6.77 0.29 9.31
CA ILE A 147 -5.72 0.77 8.39
C ILE A 147 -6.31 1.76 7.39
N PHE A 148 -5.72 2.94 7.29
CA PHE A 148 -5.93 3.87 6.18
C PHE A 148 -4.79 3.72 5.18
N VAL A 149 -5.10 3.25 3.97
CA VAL A 149 -4.13 2.97 2.92
C VAL A 149 -3.97 4.20 2.02
N LEU A 150 -2.90 4.96 2.23
CA LEU A 150 -2.56 6.14 1.44
C LEU A 150 -1.50 5.78 0.40
N SER A 151 -1.93 5.59 -0.83
CA SER A 151 -1.07 5.06 -1.89
C SER A 151 -0.69 6.09 -2.92
N HIS A 152 0.60 6.12 -3.28
CA HIS A 152 1.04 6.74 -4.53
C HIS A 152 0.83 5.75 -5.66
N PHE A 153 -0.16 5.99 -6.51
CA PHE A 153 -0.45 5.13 -7.67
C PHE A 153 0.53 5.43 -8.80
N LYS A 154 1.27 4.42 -9.21
CA LYS A 154 2.35 4.54 -10.22
C LYS A 154 2.59 3.22 -10.95
N GLY A 155 3.23 3.27 -12.12
CA GLY A 155 3.69 2.08 -12.83
C GLY A 155 4.70 1.26 -11.99
N HIS A 156 4.68 -0.05 -12.16
CA HIS A 156 5.61 -0.98 -11.49
C HIS A 156 6.04 -2.10 -12.44
N PRO A 157 7.35 -2.41 -12.57
CA PRO A 157 7.84 -3.37 -13.55
C PRO A 157 7.32 -4.79 -13.33
N MET A 158 7.17 -5.25 -12.09
CA MET A 158 6.71 -6.61 -11.77
C MET A 158 5.19 -6.68 -11.55
N GLY A 159 4.59 -5.67 -10.93
CA GLY A 159 3.16 -5.67 -10.62
C GLY A 159 2.27 -4.95 -11.65
N GLY A 160 2.83 -4.52 -12.78
CA GLY A 160 2.14 -3.67 -13.75
C GLY A 160 1.93 -2.25 -13.22
N PHE A 161 1.30 -2.10 -12.07
CA PHE A 161 1.17 -0.84 -11.34
C PHE A 161 1.34 -1.05 -9.82
N GLY A 162 1.68 0.04 -9.14
CA GLY A 162 1.66 0.12 -7.68
C GLY A 162 0.54 1.04 -7.25
N GLY A 163 -0.39 0.52 -6.48
CA GLY A 163 -1.53 1.21 -5.89
C GLY A 163 -1.88 0.58 -4.56
N ALA A 164 -3.14 0.61 -4.16
CA ALA A 164 -3.59 0.10 -2.87
C ALA A 164 -3.20 -1.37 -2.65
N LEU A 165 -3.51 -2.27 -3.59
CA LEU A 165 -3.21 -3.69 -3.47
C LEU A 165 -1.71 -3.93 -3.19
N LYS A 166 -0.81 -3.33 -3.97
CA LYS A 166 0.63 -3.48 -3.75
C LYS A 166 1.10 -2.81 -2.45
N ASN A 167 0.50 -1.67 -2.08
CA ASN A 167 0.83 -0.97 -0.85
C ASN A 167 0.42 -1.77 0.39
N VAL A 168 -0.64 -2.56 0.30
CA VAL A 168 -1.06 -3.50 1.35
C VAL A 168 -0.23 -4.77 1.30
N SER A 169 -0.33 -5.56 0.25
CA SER A 169 0.29 -6.89 0.15
C SER A 169 1.81 -6.83 0.38
N ILE A 170 2.53 -6.13 -0.48
CA ILE A 170 4.00 -6.02 -0.37
C ILE A 170 4.40 -5.04 0.73
N GLY A 171 3.62 -3.97 0.95
CA GLY A 171 4.00 -2.91 1.87
C GLY A 171 3.83 -3.25 3.35
N ILE A 172 2.91 -4.14 3.73
CA ILE A 172 2.68 -4.61 5.10
C ILE A 172 3.48 -5.88 5.40
N ALA A 173 3.79 -6.68 4.36
CA ALA A 173 4.66 -7.84 4.50
C ALA A 173 6.04 -7.45 5.08
N SER A 174 6.60 -8.27 5.97
CA SER A 174 7.97 -8.16 6.45
C SER A 174 8.98 -8.41 5.32
N SER A 175 10.28 -8.27 5.58
CA SER A 175 11.29 -8.64 4.60
C SER A 175 11.17 -10.10 4.15
N ASN A 176 10.88 -11.03 5.07
CA ASN A 176 10.65 -12.43 4.75
C ASN A 176 9.31 -12.62 4.00
N GLY A 177 8.26 -11.91 4.40
CA GLY A 177 6.97 -11.92 3.71
C GLY A 177 7.07 -11.43 2.26
N LYS A 178 7.84 -10.37 2.02
CA LYS A 178 8.09 -9.91 0.64
C LYS A 178 8.74 -10.99 -0.22
N ARG A 179 9.74 -11.72 0.30
CA ARG A 179 10.36 -12.85 -0.42
C ARG A 179 9.38 -13.99 -0.63
N TRP A 180 8.57 -14.28 0.39
CA TRP A 180 7.53 -15.30 0.35
C TRP A 180 6.51 -15.04 -0.76
N ILE A 181 5.99 -13.82 -0.86
CA ILE A 181 5.05 -13.41 -1.90
C ILE A 181 5.71 -13.43 -3.30
N HIS A 182 6.93 -12.88 -3.45
CA HIS A 182 7.62 -12.84 -4.73
C HIS A 182 7.99 -14.23 -5.26
N SER A 183 8.16 -15.20 -4.40
CA SER A 183 8.45 -16.59 -4.77
C SER A 183 7.21 -17.48 -4.88
N ALA A 184 6.01 -16.92 -4.77
CA ALA A 184 4.77 -17.69 -4.71
C ALA A 184 4.81 -18.85 -3.67
N GLY A 185 5.31 -18.54 -2.47
CA GLY A 185 5.36 -19.52 -1.38
C GLY A 185 6.52 -20.51 -1.42
N VAL A 186 7.55 -20.30 -2.25
CA VAL A 186 8.68 -21.22 -2.36
C VAL A 186 9.80 -20.92 -1.35
N ALA A 187 10.10 -19.64 -1.10
CA ALA A 187 11.21 -19.23 -0.23
C ALA A 187 10.93 -17.95 0.52
N LYS A 188 11.28 -17.90 1.81
CA LYS A 188 11.20 -16.68 2.66
C LYS A 188 12.56 -16.16 3.12
N ASP A 189 13.59 -16.95 3.01
CA ASP A 189 14.95 -16.66 3.49
C ASP A 189 15.89 -16.13 2.39
N LYS A 190 15.51 -16.28 1.13
CA LYS A 190 16.28 -15.84 -0.04
C LYS A 190 15.37 -15.29 -1.11
N TRP A 191 15.93 -14.49 -2.03
CA TRP A 191 15.22 -13.99 -3.18
C TRP A 191 15.05 -15.10 -4.24
N VAL A 192 13.81 -15.39 -4.58
CA VAL A 192 13.39 -16.27 -5.68
C VAL A 192 12.24 -15.55 -6.39
N GLU A 193 12.26 -15.55 -7.71
CA GLU A 193 11.18 -14.97 -8.52
C GLU A 193 10.30 -16.10 -9.04
N ALA A 194 9.01 -16.00 -8.79
CA ALA A 194 8.00 -16.86 -9.38
C ALA A 194 7.70 -16.44 -10.82
N GLU A 195 6.97 -17.27 -11.55
CA GLU A 195 6.34 -16.85 -12.80
C GLU A 195 5.40 -15.67 -12.55
N GLN A 196 5.22 -14.82 -13.57
CA GLN A 196 4.53 -13.53 -13.44
C GLN A 196 3.12 -13.66 -12.87
N ASP A 197 2.33 -14.62 -13.36
CA ASP A 197 0.94 -14.81 -12.92
C ASP A 197 0.89 -15.35 -11.49
N ASP A 198 1.77 -16.29 -11.13
CA ASP A 198 1.87 -16.85 -9.77
C ASP A 198 2.25 -15.78 -8.74
N PHE A 199 3.15 -14.85 -9.11
CA PHE A 199 3.47 -13.70 -8.27
C PHE A 199 2.27 -12.76 -8.09
N LEU A 200 1.54 -12.45 -9.15
CA LEU A 200 0.38 -11.55 -9.09
C LEU A 200 -0.76 -12.16 -8.25
N GLU A 201 -1.01 -13.46 -8.41
CA GLU A 201 -1.98 -14.20 -7.60
C GLU A 201 -1.56 -14.22 -6.11
N SER A 202 -0.27 -14.49 -5.82
CA SER A 202 0.25 -14.46 -4.44
C SER A 202 0.14 -13.06 -3.81
N MET A 203 0.33 -12.02 -4.61
CA MET A 203 0.16 -10.64 -4.15
C MET A 203 -1.31 -10.33 -3.80
N ALA A 204 -2.26 -10.88 -4.56
CA ALA A 204 -3.70 -10.76 -4.25
C ALA A 204 -4.08 -11.57 -3.00
N GLU A 205 -3.52 -12.77 -2.84
CA GLU A 205 -3.71 -13.62 -1.65
C GLU A 205 -3.19 -12.93 -0.37
N ALA A 206 -2.01 -12.29 -0.45
CA ALA A 206 -1.45 -11.51 0.66
C ALA A 206 -2.31 -10.28 1.02
N ASP A 207 -2.88 -9.58 0.02
CA ASP A 207 -3.81 -8.48 0.24
C ASP A 207 -5.09 -8.95 0.97
N GLU A 208 -5.68 -10.08 0.52
CA GLU A 208 -6.85 -10.70 1.17
C GLU A 208 -6.54 -11.08 2.62
N ALA A 209 -5.36 -11.64 2.89
CA ALA A 209 -4.95 -12.00 4.25
C ALA A 209 -4.97 -10.80 5.19
N VAL A 210 -4.42 -9.65 4.75
CA VAL A 210 -4.41 -8.42 5.54
C VAL A 210 -5.83 -7.88 5.73
N ILE A 211 -6.66 -7.83 4.68
CA ILE A 211 -8.05 -7.39 4.78
C ILE A 211 -8.83 -8.26 5.78
N SER A 212 -8.67 -9.58 5.70
CA SER A 212 -9.32 -10.53 6.60
C SER A 212 -8.83 -10.37 8.05
N HIS A 213 -7.54 -10.22 8.27
CA HIS A 213 -6.92 -10.01 9.58
C HIS A 213 -7.45 -8.73 10.25
N MET A 214 -7.61 -7.66 9.46
CA MET A 214 -8.18 -6.38 9.92
C MET A 214 -9.71 -6.38 9.98
N ASN A 215 -10.38 -7.52 9.75
CA ASN A 215 -11.84 -7.62 9.69
C ASN A 215 -12.50 -6.63 8.72
N GLY A 216 -11.84 -6.33 7.62
CA GLY A 216 -12.30 -5.35 6.63
C GLY A 216 -12.23 -3.88 7.08
N LYS A 217 -11.67 -3.57 8.24
CA LYS A 217 -11.52 -2.20 8.75
C LYS A 217 -10.40 -1.46 8.05
N MET A 218 -10.57 -1.26 6.75
CA MET A 218 -9.60 -0.62 5.88
C MET A 218 -10.27 0.44 5.01
N MET A 219 -9.58 1.56 4.80
CA MET A 219 -10.00 2.65 3.91
C MET A 219 -8.86 2.97 2.95
N TYR A 220 -9.19 3.41 1.75
CA TYR A 220 -8.21 3.57 0.67
C TYR A 220 -8.31 4.96 0.03
N LEU A 221 -7.14 5.60 -0.16
CA LEU A 221 -6.99 6.78 -0.98
C LEU A 221 -5.75 6.64 -1.87
N ASN A 222 -5.96 6.70 -3.19
CA ASN A 222 -4.90 6.62 -4.17
C ASN A 222 -4.63 8.01 -4.77
N VAL A 223 -3.37 8.41 -4.82
CA VAL A 223 -2.93 9.67 -5.44
C VAL A 223 -2.09 9.34 -6.66
N ILE A 224 -2.50 9.86 -7.83
CA ILE A 224 -1.75 9.74 -9.08
C ILE A 224 -1.06 11.07 -9.34
N SER A 225 0.23 11.16 -9.03
CA SER A 225 1.00 12.37 -9.27
C SER A 225 2.29 12.07 -10.02
N HIS A 226 2.67 12.94 -10.94
CA HIS A 226 4.00 12.89 -11.53
C HIS A 226 5.05 13.32 -10.50
N GLY A 227 6.29 12.77 -10.58
CA GLY A 227 7.38 13.10 -9.66
C GLY A 227 7.77 14.59 -9.57
N SER A 228 7.24 15.44 -10.45
CA SER A 228 7.33 16.90 -10.38
C SER A 228 6.22 17.55 -9.53
N GLY A 229 5.32 16.76 -8.93
CA GLY A 229 4.15 17.27 -8.17
C GLY A 229 3.02 17.83 -9.05
N LYS A 230 3.10 17.64 -10.36
CA LYS A 230 2.00 18.00 -11.27
C LYS A 230 1.05 16.82 -11.43
N ALA A 231 -0.26 17.09 -11.38
CA ALA A 231 -1.27 16.12 -11.80
C ALA A 231 -1.04 15.72 -13.27
N MET A 232 -1.23 14.44 -13.59
CA MET A 232 -1.24 13.98 -14.97
C MET A 232 -2.59 14.25 -15.58
#